data_8b5c8a232d4b49c240d1479ef52aef3e
#
_entry.id   8b5c8a232d4b49c240d1479ef52aef3e
#
_cell.length_a   1.000
_cell.length_b   1.000
_cell.length_c   1.000
_cell.angle_alpha   90.00
_cell.angle_beta   90.00
_cell.angle_gamma   90.00
#
_symmetry.space_group_name_H-M   'P 1'
#
loop_
_entity.id
_entity.type
_entity.pdbx_description
1 polymer ?
#
loop_
_entity_poly.entity_id
_entity_poly.type
_entity_poly.pdbx_seq_one_letter_code
_entity_poly.pdbx_strand_id
1 'polypeptide(L)'
;MRIGFIGLGNMGAPMAHNLAKAGFEVVGFDTQEVNVDLIKTVSNAKDCVLNSDVVITMLPNGEILKTVANQIIEHMKNEAIFLDCSTVDVASAKSVAELSENYRIIPLDAPVSGGIGGATAGTLTFMVGGPIEGFN
;
A
#
# COMPACT_ATOMS: atom_id res chain seq x y z
N MET A 1 15.19 -0.92 -2.85
CA MET A 1 13.78 -0.71 -3.18
C MET A 1 13.13 0.19 -2.14
N ARG A 2 12.47 1.22 -2.60
CA ARG A 2 11.74 2.16 -1.72
C ARG A 2 10.24 1.85 -1.76
N ILE A 3 9.64 1.70 -0.58
CA ILE A 3 8.23 1.36 -0.41
C ILE A 3 7.54 2.51 0.32
N GLY A 4 6.46 3.04 -0.28
CA GLY A 4 5.54 3.94 0.40
C GLY A 4 4.40 3.13 1.00
N PHE A 5 4.13 3.28 2.28
CA PHE A 5 3.09 2.51 2.97
C PHE A 5 2.05 3.45 3.56
N ILE A 6 0.82 3.37 3.09
CA ILE A 6 -0.29 4.21 3.52
C ILE A 6 -1.29 3.36 4.30
N GLY A 7 -1.58 3.78 5.52
CA GLY A 7 -2.45 3.06 6.43
C GLY A 7 -1.66 2.30 7.49
N LEU A 8 -1.34 2.96 8.58
CA LEU A 8 -0.52 2.43 9.67
C LEU A 8 -1.35 2.08 10.91
N GLY A 9 -2.51 1.49 10.68
CA GLY A 9 -3.38 1.00 11.75
C GLY A 9 -2.95 -0.36 12.28
N ASN A 10 -3.89 -1.07 12.87
CA ASN A 10 -3.62 -2.36 13.53
C ASN A 10 -3.02 -3.42 12.60
N MET A 11 -3.35 -3.37 11.30
CA MET A 11 -2.78 -4.27 10.30
C MET A 11 -1.57 -3.67 9.60
N GLY A 12 -1.68 -2.41 9.18
CA GLY A 12 -0.63 -1.76 8.38
C GLY A 12 0.67 -1.53 9.12
N ALA A 13 0.62 -1.08 10.37
CA ALA A 13 1.83 -0.80 11.13
C ALA A 13 2.75 -2.04 11.27
N PRO A 14 2.25 -3.22 11.70
CA PRO A 14 3.10 -4.40 11.77
C PRO A 14 3.58 -4.88 10.40
N MET A 15 2.77 -4.72 9.34
CA MET A 15 3.18 -5.05 7.98
C MET A 15 4.35 -4.17 7.53
N ALA A 16 4.25 -2.86 7.72
CA ALA A 16 5.30 -1.91 7.38
C ALA A 16 6.59 -2.18 8.17
N HIS A 17 6.46 -2.46 9.46
CA HIS A 17 7.59 -2.80 10.31
C HIS A 17 8.32 -4.04 9.81
N ASN A 18 7.60 -5.08 9.43
CA ASN A 18 8.19 -6.31 8.91
C ASN A 18 8.94 -6.09 7.59
N LEU A 19 8.43 -5.22 6.72
CA LEU A 19 9.12 -4.85 5.49
C LEU A 19 10.44 -4.14 5.79
N ALA A 20 10.44 -3.22 6.74
CA ALA A 20 11.66 -2.51 7.15
C ALA A 20 12.68 -3.47 7.78
N LYS A 21 12.23 -4.43 8.58
CA LYS A 21 13.10 -5.47 9.15
C LYS A 21 13.75 -6.33 8.06
N ALA A 22 13.05 -6.53 6.95
CA ALA A 22 13.58 -7.30 5.83
C ALA A 22 14.60 -6.53 4.98
N GLY A 23 14.85 -5.27 5.29
CA GLY A 23 15.87 -4.46 4.61
C GLY A 23 15.35 -3.46 3.59
N PHE A 24 14.04 -3.33 3.40
CA PHE A 24 13.47 -2.34 2.50
C PHE A 24 13.46 -0.95 3.14
N GLU A 25 13.62 0.08 2.31
CA GLU A 25 13.42 1.47 2.74
C GLU A 25 11.91 1.74 2.73
N VAL A 26 11.32 1.92 3.92
CA VAL A 26 9.87 2.12 4.06
C VAL A 26 9.59 3.52 4.56
N VAL A 27 8.74 4.24 3.82
CA VAL A 27 8.20 5.55 4.22
C VAL A 27 6.70 5.37 4.44
N GLY A 28 6.22 5.76 5.61
CA GLY A 28 4.82 5.54 5.98
C GLY A 28 4.02 6.82 6.17
N PHE A 29 2.72 6.73 5.93
CA PHE A 29 1.77 7.81 6.18
C PHE A 29 0.45 7.25 6.72
N ASP A 30 -0.11 7.95 7.70
CA ASP A 30 -1.46 7.72 8.20
C ASP A 30 -2.08 9.09 8.54
N THR A 31 -3.40 9.19 8.49
CA THR A 31 -4.12 10.41 8.89
C THR A 31 -4.01 10.66 10.38
N GLN A 32 -3.78 9.61 11.16
CA GLN A 32 -3.46 9.70 12.58
C GLN A 32 -1.95 9.81 12.76
N GLU A 33 -1.51 10.52 13.78
CA GLU A 33 -0.09 10.55 14.12
C GLU A 33 0.33 9.20 14.70
N VAL A 34 1.17 8.48 13.99
CA VAL A 34 1.61 7.13 14.37
C VAL A 34 3.12 7.03 14.25
N ASN A 35 3.76 6.45 15.26
CA ASN A 35 5.18 6.11 15.21
C ASN A 35 5.34 4.60 15.06
N VAL A 36 6.08 4.19 14.04
CA VAL A 36 6.37 2.79 13.78
C VAL A 36 7.89 2.62 13.74
N ASP A 37 8.40 1.66 14.50
CA ASP A 37 9.84 1.39 14.54
C ASP A 37 10.39 1.05 13.15
N LEU A 38 11.59 1.53 12.87
CA LEU A 38 12.36 1.29 11.64
C LEU A 38 11.83 1.97 10.41
N ILE A 39 10.70 2.67 10.45
CA ILE A 39 10.19 3.39 9.30
C ILE A 39 10.15 4.90 9.55
N LYS A 40 10.31 5.66 8.48
CA LYS A 40 10.16 7.11 8.49
C LYS A 40 8.70 7.43 8.18
N THR A 41 8.04 8.19 9.04
CA THR A 41 6.68 8.68 8.76
C THR A 41 6.74 10.11 8.23
N VAL A 42 5.82 10.44 7.33
CA VAL A 42 5.71 11.75 6.71
C VAL A 42 4.34 12.34 6.97
N SER A 43 4.20 13.66 6.77
CA SER A 43 3.00 14.40 7.15
C SER A 43 1.91 14.42 6.08
N ASN A 44 2.19 13.93 4.87
CA ASN A 44 1.20 13.87 3.80
C ASN A 44 1.45 12.68 2.89
N ALA A 45 0.39 12.27 2.18
CA ALA A 45 0.44 11.10 1.33
C ALA A 45 1.36 11.29 0.12
N LYS A 46 1.44 12.50 -0.42
CA LYS A 46 2.31 12.81 -1.56
C LYS A 46 3.78 12.48 -1.25
N ASP A 47 4.28 12.95 -0.11
CA ASP A 47 5.66 12.69 0.28
C ASP A 47 5.93 11.20 0.52
N CYS A 48 4.89 10.46 0.93
CA CYS A 48 4.99 9.02 1.13
C CYS A 48 5.26 8.27 -0.18
N VAL A 49 4.64 8.70 -1.28
CA VAL A 49 4.69 7.96 -2.55
C VAL A 49 5.76 8.47 -3.53
N LEU A 50 6.32 9.66 -3.32
CA LEU A 50 7.34 10.20 -4.21
C LEU A 50 8.56 9.26 -4.27
N ASN A 51 8.96 8.92 -5.50
CA ASN A 51 10.11 8.04 -5.78
C ASN A 51 9.99 6.62 -5.21
N SER A 52 8.79 6.20 -4.81
CA SER A 52 8.58 4.84 -4.34
C SER A 52 8.43 3.87 -5.51
N ASP A 53 9.11 2.73 -5.42
CA ASP A 53 9.01 1.65 -6.40
C ASP A 53 7.70 0.89 -6.25
N VAL A 54 7.24 0.77 -4.99
CA VAL A 54 5.98 0.12 -4.63
C VAL A 54 5.26 1.01 -3.63
N VAL A 55 3.98 1.23 -3.85
CA VAL A 55 3.10 1.89 -2.88
C VAL A 55 2.10 0.86 -2.39
N ILE A 56 2.06 0.66 -1.07
CA ILE A 56 1.16 -0.29 -0.44
C ILE A 56 0.11 0.48 0.34
N THR A 57 -1.14 0.09 0.19
CA THR A 57 -2.25 0.64 0.96
C THR A 57 -2.90 -0.45 1.81
N MET A 58 -3.24 -0.10 3.06
CA MET A 58 -3.98 -0.97 3.97
C MET A 58 -5.03 -0.12 4.68
N LEU A 59 -6.18 0.06 4.05
CA LEU A 59 -7.19 1.04 4.39
C LEU A 59 -8.52 0.37 4.79
N PRO A 60 -9.38 1.08 5.56
CA PRO A 60 -10.57 0.45 6.15
C PRO A 60 -11.67 0.06 5.16
N ASN A 61 -11.81 0.78 4.03
CA ASN A 61 -12.89 0.53 3.08
C ASN A 61 -12.58 1.08 1.69
N GLY A 62 -13.43 0.75 0.71
CA GLY A 62 -13.24 1.13 -0.67
C GLY A 62 -13.35 2.62 -0.96
N GLU A 63 -14.21 3.34 -0.23
CA GLU A 63 -14.34 4.79 -0.40
C GLU A 63 -13.05 5.52 -0.01
N ILE A 64 -12.46 5.15 1.11
CA ILE A 64 -11.18 5.70 1.56
C ILE A 64 -10.08 5.34 0.57
N LEU A 65 -10.05 4.09 0.10
CA LEU A 65 -9.07 3.65 -0.89
C LEU A 65 -9.14 4.49 -2.16
N LYS A 66 -10.34 4.71 -2.70
CA LYS A 66 -10.53 5.53 -3.92
C LYS A 66 -10.09 6.97 -3.71
N THR A 67 -10.42 7.55 -2.56
CA THR A 67 -10.01 8.91 -2.22
C THR A 67 -8.49 9.03 -2.16
N VAL A 68 -7.83 8.12 -1.48
CA VAL A 68 -6.37 8.10 -1.37
C VAL A 68 -5.74 7.88 -2.74
N ALA A 69 -6.24 6.92 -3.52
CA ALA A 69 -5.71 6.65 -4.86
C ALA A 69 -5.74 7.90 -5.75
N ASN A 70 -6.85 8.64 -5.73
CA ASN A 70 -6.96 9.88 -6.51
C ASN A 70 -5.98 10.97 -6.04
N GLN A 71 -5.60 10.96 -4.76
CA GLN A 71 -4.65 11.94 -4.23
C GLN A 71 -3.20 11.62 -4.60
N ILE A 72 -2.84 10.35 -4.69
CA ILE A 72 -1.44 9.93 -4.79
C ILE A 72 -1.01 9.56 -6.20
N ILE A 73 -1.92 9.11 -7.05
CA ILE A 73 -1.56 8.46 -8.31
C ILE A 73 -0.70 9.34 -9.22
N GLU A 74 -1.00 10.63 -9.29
CA GLU A 74 -0.22 11.57 -10.13
C GLU A 74 1.19 11.84 -9.60
N HIS A 75 1.45 11.52 -8.33
CA HIS A 75 2.75 11.75 -7.70
C HIS A 75 3.62 10.48 -7.68
N MET A 76 3.09 9.36 -8.11
CA MET A 76 3.84 8.11 -8.21
C MET A 76 4.70 8.11 -9.47
N LYS A 77 5.88 7.48 -9.39
CA LYS A 77 6.72 7.38 -10.59
C LYS A 77 6.16 6.37 -11.58
N ASN A 78 6.46 6.56 -12.87
CA ASN A 78 6.03 5.64 -13.92
C ASN A 78 6.52 4.22 -13.63
N GLU A 79 5.65 3.25 -13.93
CA GLU A 79 5.91 1.82 -13.76
C GLU A 79 6.05 1.37 -12.31
N ALA A 80 5.75 2.24 -11.33
CA ALA A 80 5.65 1.84 -9.94
C ALA A 80 4.47 0.87 -9.76
N ILE A 81 4.55 0.03 -8.74
CA ILE A 81 3.47 -0.89 -8.39
C ILE A 81 2.59 -0.25 -7.33
N PHE A 82 1.29 -0.22 -7.57
CA PHE A 82 0.29 0.13 -6.57
C PHE A 82 -0.29 -1.16 -6.03
N LEU A 83 0.11 -1.55 -4.84
CA LEU A 83 -0.28 -2.80 -4.20
C LEU A 83 -1.30 -2.50 -3.09
N ASP A 84 -2.57 -2.79 -3.35
CA ASP A 84 -3.61 -2.61 -2.34
C ASP A 84 -3.82 -3.92 -1.57
N CYS A 85 -3.57 -3.88 -0.27
CA CYS A 85 -3.78 -5.01 0.64
C CYS A 85 -5.08 -4.87 1.44
N SER A 86 -5.85 -3.83 1.19
CA SER A 86 -7.13 -3.60 1.88
C SER A 86 -8.15 -4.64 1.45
N THR A 87 -9.06 -5.00 2.36
CA THR A 87 -10.21 -5.84 2.00
C THR A 87 -11.35 -4.92 1.58
N VAL A 88 -11.56 -4.80 0.26
CA VAL A 88 -12.54 -3.87 -0.32
C VAL A 88 -13.41 -4.60 -1.35
N ASP A 89 -14.52 -3.95 -1.73
CA ASP A 89 -15.41 -4.48 -2.76
C ASP A 89 -14.74 -4.49 -4.14
N VAL A 90 -15.23 -5.34 -5.03
CA VAL A 90 -14.67 -5.52 -6.38
C VAL A 90 -14.76 -4.24 -7.20
N ALA A 91 -15.85 -3.48 -7.07
CA ALA A 91 -16.02 -2.24 -7.81
C ALA A 91 -14.95 -1.20 -7.45
N SER A 92 -14.61 -1.07 -6.17
CA SER A 92 -13.55 -0.16 -5.71
C SER A 92 -12.19 -0.59 -6.22
N ALA A 93 -11.87 -1.88 -6.16
CA ALA A 93 -10.62 -2.44 -6.67
C ALA A 93 -10.48 -2.18 -8.18
N LYS A 94 -11.55 -2.38 -8.95
CA LYS A 94 -11.56 -2.10 -10.38
C LYS A 94 -11.34 -0.62 -10.69
N SER A 95 -11.96 0.28 -9.93
CA SER A 95 -11.81 1.72 -10.10
C SER A 95 -10.35 2.14 -9.91
N VAL A 96 -9.69 1.61 -8.89
CA VAL A 96 -8.27 1.88 -8.63
C VAL A 96 -7.39 1.32 -9.74
N ALA A 97 -7.68 0.12 -10.24
CA ALA A 97 -6.93 -0.49 -11.33
C ALA A 97 -7.03 0.35 -12.61
N GLU A 98 -8.22 0.82 -12.98
CA GLU A 98 -8.43 1.67 -14.15
C GLU A 98 -7.69 3.00 -14.02
N LEU A 99 -7.78 3.63 -12.84
CA LEU A 99 -7.06 4.86 -12.56
C LEU A 99 -5.55 4.66 -12.70
N SER A 100 -5.02 3.57 -12.16
CA SER A 100 -3.59 3.24 -12.22
C SER A 100 -3.10 3.10 -13.66
N GLU A 101 -3.86 2.40 -14.49
CA GLU A 101 -3.52 2.22 -15.91
C GLU A 101 -3.40 3.54 -16.67
N ASN A 102 -4.26 4.51 -16.35
CA ASN A 102 -4.22 5.83 -16.98
C ASN A 102 -2.94 6.60 -16.65
N TYR A 103 -2.26 6.27 -15.58
CA TYR A 103 -1.02 6.93 -15.13
C TYR A 103 0.22 6.04 -15.31
N ARG A 104 0.12 4.94 -16.03
CA ARG A 104 1.22 3.97 -16.23
C ARG A 104 1.73 3.38 -14.92
N ILE A 105 0.83 3.14 -14.01
CA ILE A 105 1.09 2.48 -12.73
C ILE A 105 0.58 1.05 -12.83
N ILE A 106 1.32 0.09 -12.29
CA ILE A 106 0.95 -1.33 -12.32
C ILE A 106 0.10 -1.64 -11.09
N PRO A 107 -1.21 -1.90 -11.26
CA PRO A 107 -2.08 -2.17 -10.12
C PRO A 107 -2.04 -3.64 -9.71
N LEU A 108 -1.93 -3.90 -8.41
CA LEU A 108 -2.12 -5.23 -7.84
C LEU A 108 -3.11 -5.13 -6.70
N ASP A 109 -4.06 -6.06 -6.66
CA ASP A 109 -5.00 -6.21 -5.57
C ASP A 109 -4.63 -7.47 -4.80
N ALA A 110 -4.25 -7.31 -3.53
CA ALA A 110 -3.72 -8.39 -2.73
C ALA A 110 -4.31 -8.39 -1.32
N PRO A 111 -5.64 -8.59 -1.18
CA PRO A 111 -6.24 -8.68 0.15
C PRO A 111 -5.55 -9.77 0.97
N VAL A 112 -5.45 -9.53 2.27
CA VAL A 112 -4.69 -10.40 3.16
C VAL A 112 -5.60 -11.18 4.10
N SER A 113 -5.13 -12.35 4.53
CA SER A 113 -5.79 -13.20 5.51
C SER A 113 -4.80 -13.56 6.62
N GLY A 114 -5.25 -13.56 7.86
CA GLY A 114 -4.40 -13.90 9.02
C GLY A 114 -4.54 -12.94 10.19
N GLY A 115 -5.28 -11.83 10.02
CA GLY A 115 -5.56 -10.86 11.08
C GLY A 115 -4.32 -10.15 11.62
N ILE A 116 -4.48 -9.45 12.73
CA ILE A 116 -3.41 -8.69 13.38
C ILE A 116 -2.26 -9.61 13.81
N GLY A 117 -2.56 -10.78 14.33
CA GLY A 117 -1.55 -11.77 14.72
C GLY A 117 -0.67 -12.19 13.54
N GLY A 118 -1.27 -12.43 12.37
CA GLY A 118 -0.54 -12.76 11.15
C GLY A 118 0.32 -11.60 10.66
N ALA A 119 -0.21 -10.37 10.73
CA ALA A 119 0.55 -9.17 10.36
C ALA A 119 1.79 -8.99 11.25
N THR A 120 1.64 -9.14 12.55
CA THR A 120 2.74 -9.02 13.51
C THR A 120 3.79 -10.10 13.31
N ALA A 121 3.37 -11.34 13.09
CA ALA A 121 4.28 -12.48 12.92
C ALA A 121 4.89 -12.56 11.50
N GLY A 122 4.37 -11.80 10.54
CA GLY A 122 4.83 -11.88 9.16
C GLY A 122 4.32 -13.12 8.43
N THR A 123 3.17 -13.67 8.85
CA THR A 123 2.61 -14.92 8.34
C THR A 123 1.30 -14.75 7.57
N LEU A 124 1.01 -13.53 7.11
CA LEU A 124 -0.20 -13.26 6.32
C LEU A 124 -0.21 -14.05 5.02
N THR A 125 -1.42 -14.44 4.62
CA THR A 125 -1.66 -14.99 3.29
C THR A 125 -2.16 -13.87 2.37
N PHE A 126 -1.55 -13.74 1.19
CA PHE A 126 -1.90 -12.73 0.20
C PHE A 126 -2.59 -13.40 -0.99
N MET A 127 -3.75 -12.85 -1.37
CA MET A 127 -4.53 -13.32 -2.52
C MET A 127 -4.35 -12.31 -3.66
N VAL A 128 -3.32 -12.51 -4.50
CA VAL A 128 -2.88 -11.51 -5.47
C VAL A 128 -3.65 -11.59 -6.78
N GLY A 129 -4.21 -10.46 -7.22
CA GLY A 129 -4.82 -10.28 -8.54
C GLY A 129 -4.23 -9.07 -9.26
N GLY A 130 -4.14 -9.14 -10.59
CA GLY A 130 -3.63 -8.05 -11.40
C GLY A 130 -2.68 -8.51 -12.50
N PRO A 131 -2.02 -7.57 -13.21
CA PRO A 131 -1.08 -7.91 -14.27
C PRO A 131 0.09 -8.75 -13.77
N ILE A 132 0.49 -9.74 -14.55
CA ILE A 132 1.56 -10.67 -14.16
C ILE A 132 2.92 -9.98 -14.04
N GLU A 133 3.17 -8.93 -14.81
CA GLU A 133 4.41 -8.16 -14.70
C GLU A 133 4.57 -7.49 -13.34
N GLY A 134 3.47 -7.14 -12.68
CA GLY A 134 3.52 -6.60 -11.31
C GLY A 134 3.81 -7.66 -10.27
N PHE A 135 3.33 -8.88 -10.49
CA PHE A 135 3.54 -10.00 -9.58
C PHE A 135 4.99 -10.50 -9.63
N ASN A 136 5.56 -10.54 -10.81
CA ASN A 136 6.94 -10.96 -10.99
C ASN A 136 7.91 -9.85 -10.59
#